data_e19b1f48b5bad110c4ab9963952a805b
#
_entry.id   e19b1f48b5bad110c4ab9963952a805b
#
_cell.length_a   1.000
_cell.length_b   1.000
_cell.length_c   1.000
_cell.angle_alpha   90.00
_cell.angle_beta   90.00
_cell.angle_gamma   90.00
#
_symmetry.space_group_name_H-M   'P 1'
#
loop_
_entity.id
_entity.type
_entity.pdbx_description
1 polymer ?
#
loop_
_entity_poly.entity_id
_entity_poly.type
_entity_poly.pdbx_seq_one_letter_code
_entity_poly.pdbx_strand_id
1 'polypeptide(L)'
;MTSDSSIPRHTLPIPDRPHSGSVPFDAKDPKASFPPIEPLRPPAGAPNVVVILLDDVGFAASSAFGGPCNTPTAERLAGGGLKYNRFHTTALCAPTRAALLTGRNHHTVGMGVITELATAAPGYNSVRPNTCAPLAQTLLLNA
;
A
#
# COMPACT_ATOMS: atom_id res chain seq x y z
N MET A 1 -21.78 23.31 -15.47
CA MET A 1 -21.32 23.20 -14.07
C MET A 1 -20.59 21.87 -13.95
N THR A 2 -19.29 21.90 -14.10
CA THR A 2 -18.43 20.75 -13.86
C THR A 2 -18.38 20.52 -12.36
N SER A 3 -19.07 19.49 -11.86
CA SER A 3 -18.93 19.08 -10.46
C SER A 3 -17.48 18.68 -10.25
N ASP A 4 -16.75 19.48 -9.48
CA ASP A 4 -15.43 19.10 -8.99
C ASP A 4 -15.57 17.83 -8.14
N SER A 5 -15.27 16.69 -8.76
CA SER A 5 -15.35 15.37 -8.16
C SER A 5 -14.06 15.02 -7.40
N SER A 6 -13.33 16.04 -6.91
CA SER A 6 -12.11 15.79 -6.14
C SER A 6 -12.45 15.06 -4.84
N ILE A 7 -11.89 13.86 -4.70
CA ILE A 7 -12.00 13.11 -3.45
C ILE A 7 -11.19 13.87 -2.38
N PRO A 8 -11.81 14.26 -1.26
CA PRO A 8 -11.10 14.92 -0.19
C PRO A 8 -10.05 13.99 0.43
N ARG A 9 -8.79 14.20 0.11
CA ARG A 9 -7.67 13.35 0.57
C ARG A 9 -7.14 13.70 1.96
N HIS A 10 -7.64 14.76 2.56
CA HIS A 10 -7.30 15.18 3.91
C HIS A 10 -8.08 14.42 5.00
N THR A 11 -9.10 13.66 4.60
CA THR A 11 -9.90 12.81 5.51
C THR A 11 -9.55 11.35 5.27
N LEU A 12 -9.13 10.63 6.31
CA LEU A 12 -8.83 9.20 6.27
C LEU A 12 -9.76 8.43 7.21
N PRO A 13 -10.26 7.26 6.80
CA PRO A 13 -10.11 6.66 5.47
C PRO A 13 -10.79 7.52 4.39
N ILE A 14 -10.28 7.44 3.17
CA ILE A 14 -10.89 8.17 2.03
C ILE A 14 -12.34 7.68 1.90
N PRO A 15 -13.34 8.57 1.94
CA PRO A 15 -14.73 8.16 1.85
C PRO A 15 -15.05 7.56 0.49
N ASP A 16 -15.95 6.59 0.46
CA ASP A 16 -16.46 6.01 -0.77
C ASP A 16 -17.15 7.09 -1.62
N ARG A 17 -16.99 6.97 -2.93
CA ARG A 17 -17.72 7.83 -3.86
C ARG A 17 -19.21 7.51 -3.79
N PRO A 18 -20.09 8.50 -3.60
CA PRO A 18 -21.52 8.25 -3.67
C PRO A 18 -21.88 7.76 -5.08
N HIS A 19 -22.74 6.76 -5.15
CA HIS A 19 -23.25 6.30 -6.43
C HIS A 19 -24.02 7.42 -7.13
N SER A 20 -23.65 7.73 -8.38
CA SER A 20 -24.34 8.69 -9.21
C SER A 20 -24.98 7.96 -10.38
N GLY A 21 -26.25 7.66 -10.30
CA GLY A 21 -26.95 6.94 -11.37
C GLY A 21 -28.28 6.37 -10.89
N SER A 22 -29.08 5.86 -11.82
CA SER A 22 -30.29 5.16 -11.49
C SER A 22 -30.01 3.70 -11.12
N VAL A 23 -30.39 3.30 -9.92
CA VAL A 23 -30.28 1.91 -9.44
C VAL A 23 -31.69 1.36 -9.28
N PRO A 24 -32.35 0.90 -10.36
CA PRO A 24 -33.63 0.26 -10.29
C PRO A 24 -33.52 -1.12 -9.63
N PHE A 25 -34.63 -1.65 -9.17
CA PHE A 25 -34.68 -2.96 -8.53
C PHE A 25 -34.28 -4.09 -9.49
N ASP A 26 -34.63 -3.97 -10.76
CA ASP A 26 -34.25 -4.93 -11.80
C ASP A 26 -32.99 -4.44 -12.54
N ALA A 27 -31.91 -5.22 -12.48
CA ALA A 27 -30.66 -4.92 -13.17
C ALA A 27 -30.78 -4.87 -14.71
N LYS A 28 -31.85 -5.45 -15.27
CA LYS A 28 -32.14 -5.40 -16.70
C LYS A 28 -33.00 -4.18 -17.10
N ASP A 29 -33.41 -3.36 -16.15
CA ASP A 29 -34.15 -2.14 -16.45
C ASP A 29 -33.29 -1.24 -17.36
N PRO A 30 -33.82 -0.80 -18.54
CA PRO A 30 -33.07 0.06 -19.44
C PRO A 30 -32.69 1.43 -18.82
N LYS A 31 -33.26 1.79 -17.69
CA LYS A 31 -32.89 2.99 -16.92
C LYS A 31 -31.73 2.75 -15.95
N ALA A 32 -31.28 1.49 -15.79
CA ALA A 32 -30.12 1.21 -14.97
C ALA A 32 -28.89 1.92 -15.54
N SER A 33 -28.17 2.64 -14.70
CA SER A 33 -26.97 3.37 -15.09
C SER A 33 -25.83 3.01 -14.13
N PHE A 34 -24.79 2.44 -14.71
CA PHE A 34 -23.57 2.07 -13.98
C PHE A 34 -22.42 2.92 -14.53
N PRO A 35 -22.18 4.09 -13.95
CA PRO A 35 -21.09 4.94 -14.39
C PRO A 35 -19.75 4.21 -14.23
N PRO A 36 -18.78 4.44 -15.12
CA PRO A 36 -17.48 3.81 -15.06
C PRO A 36 -16.78 4.15 -13.74
N ILE A 37 -16.11 3.16 -13.17
CA ILE A 37 -15.21 3.38 -12.03
C ILE A 37 -13.96 4.04 -12.58
N GLU A 38 -13.82 5.34 -12.35
CA GLU A 38 -12.63 6.07 -12.78
C GLU A 38 -11.43 5.72 -11.89
N PRO A 39 -10.25 5.46 -12.47
CA PRO A 39 -9.04 5.25 -11.70
C PRO A 39 -8.73 6.43 -10.78
N LEU A 40 -8.32 6.14 -9.55
CA LEU A 40 -7.86 7.17 -8.63
C LEU A 40 -6.45 7.60 -9.02
N ARG A 41 -6.34 8.71 -9.74
CA ARG A 41 -5.04 9.26 -10.16
C ARG A 41 -4.51 10.27 -9.15
N PRO A 42 -3.18 10.41 -9.01
CA PRO A 42 -2.60 11.49 -8.24
C PRO A 42 -2.94 12.86 -8.88
N PRO A 43 -3.07 13.93 -8.10
CA PRO A 43 -3.27 15.26 -8.65
C PRO A 43 -2.07 15.69 -9.52
N ALA A 44 -2.31 16.58 -10.47
CA ALA A 44 -1.22 17.18 -11.25
C ALA A 44 -0.18 17.84 -10.31
N GLY A 45 1.09 17.55 -10.53
CA GLY A 45 2.18 18.05 -9.67
C GLY A 45 2.34 17.31 -8.34
N ALA A 46 1.71 16.14 -8.18
CA ALA A 46 1.96 15.29 -7.01
C ALA A 46 3.46 14.96 -6.88
N PRO A 47 4.03 15.02 -5.67
CA PRO A 47 5.44 14.74 -5.46
C PRO A 47 5.77 13.27 -5.70
N ASN A 48 7.02 13.01 -6.08
CA ASN A 48 7.55 11.65 -6.07
C ASN A 48 7.64 11.12 -4.65
N VAL A 49 7.38 9.83 -4.48
CA VAL A 49 7.51 9.14 -3.20
C VAL A 49 8.66 8.14 -3.29
N VAL A 50 9.63 8.26 -2.39
CA VAL A 50 10.75 7.31 -2.27
C VAL A 50 10.55 6.50 -1.00
N VAL A 51 10.53 5.19 -1.12
CA VAL A 51 10.48 4.25 0.00
C VAL A 51 11.82 3.54 0.09
N ILE A 52 12.51 3.72 1.21
CA ILE A 52 13.81 3.09 1.46
C ILE A 52 13.62 2.02 2.55
N LEU A 53 13.83 0.77 2.18
CA LEU A 53 13.80 -0.36 3.10
C LEU A 53 15.22 -0.78 3.44
N LEU A 54 15.54 -0.71 4.71
CA LEU A 54 16.80 -1.23 5.23
C LEU A 54 16.60 -2.70 5.60
N ASP A 55 17.52 -3.55 5.15
CA ASP A 55 17.46 -4.99 5.39
C ASP A 55 18.17 -5.34 6.71
N ASP A 56 17.55 -6.21 7.50
CA ASP A 56 18.05 -6.66 8.81
C ASP A 56 18.43 -5.54 9.80
N VAL A 57 17.75 -4.40 9.71
CA VAL A 57 17.99 -3.25 10.58
C VAL A 57 16.91 -3.16 11.66
N GLY A 58 17.30 -3.34 12.91
CA GLY A 58 16.42 -3.20 14.06
C GLY A 58 16.16 -1.73 14.43
N PHE A 59 15.09 -1.52 15.19
CA PHE A 59 14.64 -0.19 15.65
C PHE A 59 15.75 0.65 16.30
N ALA A 60 16.57 0.03 17.15
CA ALA A 60 17.61 0.72 17.90
C ALA A 60 18.97 0.83 17.15
N ALA A 61 19.04 0.53 15.87
CA ALA A 61 20.30 0.61 15.13
C ALA A 61 20.64 2.04 14.71
N SER A 62 19.68 2.78 14.17
CA SER A 62 19.87 4.14 13.66
C SER A 62 20.04 5.17 14.76
N SER A 63 20.96 6.12 14.60
CA SER A 63 21.13 7.27 15.50
C SER A 63 19.89 8.16 15.57
N ALA A 64 19.02 8.16 14.54
CA ALA A 64 17.73 8.84 14.59
C ALA A 64 16.82 8.33 15.73
N PHE A 65 17.05 7.12 16.22
CA PHE A 65 16.36 6.52 17.37
C PHE A 65 17.30 6.30 18.58
N GLY A 66 18.46 6.95 18.59
CA GLY A 66 19.43 6.82 19.67
C GLY A 66 20.36 5.60 19.55
N GLY A 67 20.38 4.96 18.37
CA GLY A 67 21.24 3.80 18.11
C GLY A 67 22.69 4.15 17.79
N PRO A 68 23.57 3.15 17.73
CA PRO A 68 25.00 3.35 17.54
C PRO A 68 25.41 3.65 16.08
N CYS A 69 24.55 3.35 15.11
CA CYS A 69 24.86 3.58 13.70
C CYS A 69 24.61 5.05 13.34
N ASN A 70 25.66 5.75 12.95
CA ASN A 70 25.56 7.13 12.51
C ASN A 70 24.77 7.24 11.19
N THR A 71 23.57 7.81 11.25
CA THR A 71 22.66 7.97 10.11
C THR A 71 22.19 9.43 9.98
N PRO A 72 23.09 10.37 9.61
CA PRO A 72 22.80 11.81 9.66
C PRO A 72 21.66 12.24 8.75
N THR A 73 21.47 11.56 7.62
CA THR A 73 20.33 11.83 6.73
C THR A 73 19.01 11.43 7.37
N ALA A 74 18.96 10.28 8.06
CA ALA A 74 17.77 9.85 8.78
C ALA A 74 17.46 10.80 9.96
N GLU A 75 18.47 11.28 10.68
CA GLU A 75 18.32 12.29 11.74
C GLU A 75 17.73 13.60 11.20
N ARG A 76 18.27 14.08 10.08
CA ARG A 76 17.77 15.31 9.44
C ARG A 76 16.32 15.15 8.99
N LEU A 77 15.94 14.02 8.39
CA LEU A 77 14.57 13.73 7.98
C LEU A 77 13.65 13.60 9.20
N ALA A 78 14.10 12.93 10.24
CA ALA A 78 13.36 12.79 11.50
C ALA A 78 13.14 14.12 12.22
N GLY A 79 14.11 15.05 12.12
CA GLY A 79 14.02 16.38 12.70
C GLY A 79 13.02 17.31 12.00
N GLY A 80 12.77 17.10 10.70
CA GLY A 80 11.81 17.87 9.91
C GLY A 80 10.51 17.12 9.57
N GLY A 81 10.35 15.89 10.01
CA GLY A 81 9.24 15.02 9.64
C GLY A 81 8.65 14.23 10.80
N LEU A 82 7.96 13.15 10.46
CA LEU A 82 7.40 12.24 11.45
C LEU A 82 8.35 11.08 11.75
N LYS A 83 8.48 10.76 13.04
CA LYS A 83 9.26 9.64 13.54
C LYS A 83 8.34 8.70 14.32
N TYR A 84 8.05 7.53 13.74
CA TYR A 84 7.19 6.54 14.37
C TYR A 84 8.00 5.62 15.28
N ASN A 85 7.57 5.45 16.53
CA ASN A 85 8.16 4.54 17.50
C ASN A 85 7.35 3.27 17.76
N ARG A 86 6.22 3.11 17.05
CA ARG A 86 5.35 1.93 17.12
C ARG A 86 4.98 1.47 15.71
N PHE A 87 6.00 1.23 14.89
CA PHE A 87 5.84 0.75 13.53
C PHE A 87 6.30 -0.71 13.48
N HIS A 88 5.34 -1.61 13.31
CA HIS A 88 5.59 -3.05 13.31
C HIS A 88 5.62 -3.60 11.89
N THR A 89 6.59 -4.45 11.63
CA THR A 89 6.72 -5.22 10.40
C THR A 89 6.61 -6.71 10.72
N THR A 90 6.68 -7.58 9.73
CA THR A 90 6.87 -9.01 9.98
C THR A 90 8.28 -9.29 10.47
N ALA A 91 8.53 -10.49 10.98
CA ALA A 91 9.83 -10.86 11.51
C ALA A 91 10.93 -11.05 10.44
N LEU A 92 10.57 -11.12 9.15
CA LEU A 92 11.47 -11.46 8.05
C LEU A 92 11.32 -10.50 6.87
N CYS A 93 12.38 -10.39 6.05
CA CYS A 93 12.47 -9.51 4.89
C CYS A 93 11.40 -9.82 3.82
N ALA A 94 11.34 -11.06 3.31
CA ALA A 94 10.42 -11.42 2.23
C ALA A 94 8.94 -11.27 2.62
N PRO A 95 8.45 -11.71 3.78
CA PRO A 95 7.10 -11.44 4.25
C PRO A 95 6.78 -9.95 4.36
N THR A 96 7.67 -9.14 4.93
CA THR A 96 7.50 -7.69 5.04
C THR A 96 7.39 -7.03 3.67
N ARG A 97 8.27 -7.38 2.73
CA ARG A 97 8.26 -6.85 1.36
C ARG A 97 7.02 -7.28 0.60
N ALA A 98 6.58 -8.52 0.77
CA ALA A 98 5.34 -9.00 0.17
C ALA A 98 4.11 -8.23 0.69
N ALA A 99 4.02 -8.00 1.99
CA ALA A 99 2.94 -7.21 2.59
C ALA A 99 2.97 -5.76 2.08
N LEU A 100 4.14 -5.12 2.05
CA LEU A 100 4.30 -3.76 1.56
C LEU A 100 3.88 -3.62 0.09
N LEU A 101 4.36 -4.52 -0.77
CA LEU A 101 4.13 -4.43 -2.21
C LEU A 101 2.71 -4.80 -2.63
N THR A 102 1.97 -5.53 -1.80
CA THR A 102 0.63 -6.01 -2.14
C THR A 102 -0.48 -5.36 -1.32
N GLY A 103 -0.14 -4.68 -0.23
CA GLY A 103 -1.11 -4.14 0.72
C GLY A 103 -1.91 -5.23 1.45
N ARG A 104 -1.44 -6.48 1.44
CA ARG A 104 -2.14 -7.65 2.01
C ARG A 104 -1.30 -8.34 3.07
N ASN A 105 -1.95 -9.09 3.94
CA ASN A 105 -1.25 -9.96 4.87
C ASN A 105 -0.35 -10.94 4.11
N HIS A 106 0.88 -11.11 4.59
CA HIS A 106 1.90 -11.91 3.93
C HIS A 106 1.54 -13.39 3.77
N HIS A 107 0.79 -13.99 4.69
CA HIS A 107 0.28 -15.36 4.55
C HIS A 107 -0.75 -15.46 3.41
N THR A 108 -1.62 -14.45 3.26
CA THR A 108 -2.61 -14.41 2.18
C THR A 108 -1.98 -14.39 0.80
N VAL A 109 -0.77 -13.85 0.70
CA VAL A 109 -0.01 -13.82 -0.56
C VAL A 109 1.06 -14.90 -0.65
N GLY A 110 0.97 -15.93 0.17
CA GLY A 110 1.85 -17.09 0.10
C GLY A 110 3.22 -16.92 0.74
N MET A 111 3.49 -15.77 1.38
CA MET A 111 4.81 -15.41 1.90
C MET A 111 4.86 -15.44 3.43
N GLY A 112 4.43 -16.56 4.02
CA GLY A 112 4.49 -16.77 5.47
C GLY A 112 5.91 -16.89 6.02
N VAL A 113 6.88 -17.21 5.15
CA VAL A 113 8.29 -17.42 5.47
C VAL A 113 9.14 -16.89 4.30
N ILE A 114 10.46 -16.84 4.44
CA ILE A 114 11.39 -16.55 3.34
C ILE A 114 11.37 -17.66 2.29
N THR A 115 11.69 -17.32 1.06
CA THR A 115 11.57 -18.23 -0.10
C THR A 115 12.36 -19.52 0.05
N GLU A 116 13.51 -19.44 0.70
CA GLU A 116 14.42 -20.56 0.96
C GLU A 116 13.83 -21.63 1.91
N LEU A 117 12.84 -21.21 2.71
CA LEU A 117 12.15 -22.10 3.67
C LEU A 117 10.71 -22.39 3.25
N ALA A 118 10.40 -22.20 1.96
CA ALA A 118 9.07 -22.45 1.44
C ALA A 118 8.63 -23.90 1.64
N THR A 119 7.35 -24.08 1.91
CA THR A 119 6.71 -25.39 2.09
C THR A 119 5.46 -25.51 1.23
N ALA A 120 4.89 -26.70 1.15
CA ALA A 120 3.61 -26.89 0.48
C ALA A 120 2.40 -26.41 1.31
N ALA A 121 2.62 -25.96 2.54
CA ALA A 121 1.54 -25.49 3.40
C ALA A 121 0.89 -24.20 2.83
N PRO A 122 -0.43 -24.06 2.92
CA PRO A 122 -1.12 -22.82 2.51
C PRO A 122 -0.53 -21.60 3.20
N GLY A 123 -0.25 -20.56 2.42
CA GLY A 123 0.36 -19.33 2.92
C GLY A 123 1.89 -19.35 3.08
N TYR A 124 2.55 -20.48 2.82
CA TYR A 124 4.00 -20.66 2.99
C TYR A 124 4.72 -21.15 1.72
N ASN A 125 4.03 -21.18 0.60
CA ASN A 125 4.57 -21.71 -0.65
C ASN A 125 5.47 -20.74 -1.42
N SER A 126 5.62 -19.52 -0.94
CA SER A 126 6.41 -18.43 -1.54
C SER A 126 6.03 -18.07 -2.98
N VAL A 127 4.80 -18.38 -3.36
CA VAL A 127 4.24 -18.04 -4.66
C VAL A 127 3.07 -17.08 -4.49
N ARG A 128 3.25 -15.86 -4.97
CA ARG A 128 2.18 -14.87 -4.95
C ARG A 128 1.02 -15.32 -5.86
N PRO A 129 -0.23 -15.36 -5.36
CA PRO A 129 -1.37 -15.73 -6.21
C PRO A 129 -1.65 -14.65 -7.27
N ASN A 130 -2.11 -15.07 -8.44
CA ASN A 130 -2.47 -14.15 -9.53
C ASN A 130 -3.67 -13.24 -9.20
N THR A 131 -4.40 -13.55 -8.14
CA THR A 131 -5.51 -12.71 -7.63
C THR A 131 -5.04 -11.49 -6.84
N CYS A 132 -3.73 -11.31 -6.69
CA CYS A 132 -3.14 -10.21 -5.94
C CYS A 132 -2.19 -9.41 -6.83
N ALA A 133 -2.57 -8.18 -7.16
CA ALA A 133 -1.73 -7.25 -7.91
C ALA A 133 -0.68 -6.62 -6.97
N PRO A 134 0.60 -6.58 -7.36
CA PRO A 134 1.60 -5.79 -6.65
C PRO A 134 1.45 -4.29 -6.96
N LEU A 135 2.03 -3.46 -6.10
CA LEU A 135 2.00 -2.00 -6.23
C LEU A 135 2.40 -1.52 -7.63
N ALA A 136 3.47 -2.08 -8.20
CA ALA A 136 3.95 -1.71 -9.54
C ALA A 136 2.89 -1.98 -10.62
N GLN A 137 2.18 -3.09 -10.54
CA GLN A 137 1.08 -3.39 -11.46
C GLN A 137 -0.09 -2.43 -11.26
N THR A 138 -0.41 -2.10 -10.03
CA THR A 138 -1.47 -1.12 -9.71
C THR A 138 -1.13 0.25 -10.28
N LEU A 139 0.11 0.70 -10.12
CA LEU A 139 0.58 1.97 -10.70
C LEU A 139 0.53 1.95 -12.23
N LEU A 140 0.99 0.88 -12.86
CA LEU A 140 0.97 0.73 -14.32
C LEU A 140 -0.45 0.76 -14.90
N LEU A 141 -1.41 0.15 -14.23
CA LEU A 141 -2.81 0.15 -14.67
C LEU A 141 -3.50 1.52 -14.52
N ASN A 142 -2.92 2.43 -13.74
CA ASN A 142 -3.46 3.76 -13.46
C ASN A 142 -2.56 4.89 -13.97
N ALA A 143 -1.56 4.58 -14.78
CA ALA A 143 -0.63 5.55 -15.36
C ALA A 143 -1.22 6.29 -16.58
#